data_6dd853b28e3be679ec26976e914a4d0d
#
_entry.id   6dd853b28e3be679ec26976e914a4d0d
#
_cell.length_a   1.000
_cell.length_b   1.000
_cell.length_c   1.000
_cell.angle_alpha   90.00
_cell.angle_beta   90.00
_cell.angle_gamma   90.00
#
_symmetry.space_group_name_H-M   'P 1'
#
loop_
_entity.id
_entity.type
_entity.pdbx_description
1 polymer ?
#
loop_
_entity_poly.entity_id
_entity_poly.type
_entity_poly.pdbx_seq_one_letter_code
_entity_poly.pdbx_strand_id
1 'polypeptide(L)'
;MGINIYKKRLEHILILNTNLKNLHSYKKYCYRILLDINDEFINDKKKDLEKLLEKYLEDLKKNREFDAVFGGCKIGPHKSDIVGYNIKNNININQFSTGQQKAVILLIILAHCNLLINELKKNPIIFFDEVCSHLDLENRKLLLDLIETLNVQTFITGTEKNFFSFLSTKASYCNITKNNE
;
A
#
# COMPACT_ATOMS: atom_id res chain seq x y z
N MET A 1 -6.95 -2.84 23.93
CA MET A 1 -7.28 -3.02 22.48
C MET A 1 -6.42 -2.10 21.61
N GLY A 2 -6.39 -0.76 21.81
CA GLY A 2 -5.65 0.19 20.96
C GLY A 2 -4.16 -0.13 20.75
N ILE A 3 -3.43 -0.44 21.80
CA ILE A 3 -2.00 -0.80 21.74
C ILE A 3 -1.76 -2.05 20.87
N ASN A 4 -2.65 -3.04 20.94
CA ASN A 4 -2.53 -4.23 20.10
C ASN A 4 -2.72 -3.92 18.61
N ILE A 5 -3.55 -2.91 18.28
CA ILE A 5 -3.71 -2.45 16.89
C ILE A 5 -2.43 -1.77 16.43
N TYR A 6 -1.83 -0.89 17.25
CA TYR A 6 -0.54 -0.26 16.94
C TYR A 6 0.54 -1.32 16.67
N LYS A 7 0.67 -2.30 17.57
CA LYS A 7 1.64 -3.38 17.43
C LYS A 7 1.47 -4.13 16.10
N LYS A 8 0.24 -4.56 15.81
CA LYS A 8 -0.06 -5.27 14.56
C LYS A 8 0.22 -4.43 13.30
N ARG A 9 -0.08 -3.13 13.34
CA ARG A 9 0.22 -2.23 12.23
C ARG A 9 1.73 -2.09 12.01
N LEU A 10 2.51 -1.90 13.07
CA LEU A 10 3.97 -1.83 12.99
C LEU A 10 4.56 -3.13 12.44
N GLU A 11 4.13 -4.28 12.94
CA GLU A 11 4.54 -5.60 12.43
C GLU A 11 4.21 -5.74 10.94
N HIS A 12 2.99 -5.36 10.54
CA HIS A 12 2.57 -5.44 9.14
C HIS A 12 3.39 -4.53 8.22
N ILE A 13 3.69 -3.30 8.64
CA ILE A 13 4.54 -2.37 7.87
C ILE A 13 5.96 -2.93 7.71
N LEU A 14 6.54 -3.57 8.73
CA LEU A 14 7.86 -4.21 8.63
C LEU A 14 7.87 -5.34 7.60
N ILE A 15 6.85 -6.20 7.63
CA ILE A 15 6.71 -7.30 6.68
C ILE A 15 6.50 -6.74 5.26
N LEU A 16 5.67 -5.71 5.11
CA LEU A 16 5.39 -5.08 3.83
C LEU A 16 6.65 -4.41 3.24
N ASN A 17 7.46 -3.75 4.07
CA ASN A 17 8.75 -3.20 3.67
C ASN A 17 9.73 -4.28 3.19
N THR A 18 9.73 -5.44 3.83
CA THR A 18 10.53 -6.59 3.40
C THR A 18 10.09 -7.07 2.02
N ASN A 19 8.79 -7.18 1.79
CA ASN A 19 8.24 -7.57 0.48
C ASN A 19 8.51 -6.50 -0.60
N LEU A 20 8.40 -5.21 -0.28
CA LEU A 20 8.81 -4.13 -1.17
C LEU A 20 10.28 -4.24 -1.55
N LYS A 21 11.16 -4.51 -0.58
CA LYS A 21 12.59 -4.70 -0.84
C LYS A 21 12.86 -5.89 -1.76
N ASN A 22 12.12 -6.98 -1.60
CA ASN A 22 12.22 -8.15 -2.46
C ASN A 22 11.79 -7.83 -3.91
N LEU A 23 10.72 -7.06 -4.08
CA LEU A 23 10.31 -6.58 -5.41
C LEU A 23 11.38 -5.69 -6.06
N HIS A 24 12.16 -4.94 -5.29
CA HIS A 24 13.26 -4.11 -5.82
C HIS A 24 14.42 -4.93 -6.40
N SER A 25 14.55 -6.21 -6.08
CA SER A 25 15.57 -7.10 -6.67
C SER A 25 15.33 -7.38 -8.15
N TYR A 26 14.10 -7.23 -8.61
CA TYR A 26 13.78 -7.18 -10.04
C TYR A 26 14.29 -5.86 -10.62
N LYS A 27 15.42 -5.86 -11.29
CA LYS A 27 16.30 -4.74 -11.71
C LYS A 27 15.64 -3.54 -12.43
N LYS A 28 14.34 -3.55 -12.68
CA LYS A 28 13.62 -2.54 -13.46
C LYS A 28 12.93 -1.44 -12.63
N TYR A 29 12.91 -1.54 -11.27
CA TYR A 29 12.13 -0.59 -10.47
C TYR A 29 12.84 0.73 -10.22
N CYS A 30 12.19 1.82 -10.62
CA CYS A 30 12.67 3.18 -10.39
C CYS A 30 12.53 3.62 -8.93
N TYR A 31 11.53 3.10 -8.19
CA TYR A 31 11.19 3.60 -6.86
C TYR A 31 11.56 2.61 -5.77
N ARG A 32 12.48 3.00 -4.90
CA ARG A 32 12.82 2.26 -3.68
C ARG A 32 12.06 2.91 -2.52
N ILE A 33 10.98 2.30 -2.11
CA ILE A 33 10.05 2.87 -1.13
C ILE A 33 10.24 2.22 0.23
N LEU A 34 10.23 3.05 1.26
CA LEU A 34 10.11 2.66 2.66
C LEU A 34 8.79 3.23 3.19
N LEU A 35 7.96 2.37 3.75
CA LEU A 35 6.73 2.76 4.43
C LEU A 35 6.98 2.92 5.92
N ASP A 36 6.32 3.89 6.52
CA ASP A 36 6.34 4.13 7.95
C ASP A 36 4.95 4.51 8.47
N ILE A 37 4.74 4.45 9.78
CA ILE A 37 3.53 4.95 10.42
C ILE A 37 3.82 6.33 10.98
N ASN A 38 3.06 7.32 10.53
CA ASN A 38 3.03 8.65 11.09
C ASN A 38 1.94 8.73 12.16
N ASP A 39 2.37 8.88 13.42
CA ASP A 39 1.47 8.98 14.56
C ASP A 39 2.21 9.62 15.72
N GLU A 40 1.66 10.71 16.25
CA GLU A 40 2.30 11.47 17.34
C GLU A 40 2.51 10.60 18.60
N PHE A 41 1.65 9.62 18.84
CA PHE A 41 1.71 8.77 20.02
C PHE A 41 2.84 7.73 19.93
N ILE A 42 3.09 7.15 18.74
CA ILE A 42 4.08 6.07 18.54
C ILE A 42 5.37 6.53 17.85
N ASN A 43 5.57 7.83 17.62
CA ASN A 43 6.80 8.35 16.99
C ASN A 43 8.07 7.97 17.77
N ASP A 44 7.94 7.62 19.03
CA ASP A 44 9.01 7.10 19.90
C ASP A 44 9.06 5.56 19.87
N LYS A 45 9.30 4.98 18.69
CA LYS A 45 9.27 3.52 18.41
C LYS A 45 10.19 2.65 19.29
N LYS A 46 11.05 3.26 20.09
CA LYS A 46 11.99 2.57 21.01
C LYS A 46 11.41 2.33 22.40
N LYS A 47 10.17 2.73 22.68
CA LYS A 47 9.58 2.58 24.01
C LYS A 47 9.09 1.16 24.22
N ASP A 48 9.38 0.66 25.41
CA ASP A 48 8.85 -0.58 25.96
C ASP A 48 7.30 -0.59 25.87
N LEU A 49 6.73 -1.72 25.45
CA LEU A 49 5.30 -1.89 25.25
C LEU A 49 4.48 -1.61 26.52
N GLU A 50 5.05 -1.92 27.73
CA GLU A 50 4.39 -1.65 29.00
C GLU A 50 4.31 -0.15 29.26
N LYS A 51 5.41 0.56 29.07
CA LYS A 51 5.45 2.03 29.20
C LYS A 51 4.56 2.73 28.17
N LEU A 52 4.43 2.15 26.98
CA LEU A 52 3.53 2.65 25.95
C LEU A 52 2.05 2.48 26.36
N LEU A 53 1.70 1.37 27.02
CA LEU A 53 0.35 1.15 27.53
C LEU A 53 -0.01 2.13 28.66
N GLU A 54 0.89 2.32 29.62
CA GLU A 54 0.70 3.29 30.71
C GLU A 54 0.48 4.70 30.17
N LYS A 55 1.37 5.15 29.28
CA LYS A 55 1.24 6.45 28.62
C LYS A 55 -0.09 6.58 27.86
N TYR A 56 -0.51 5.53 27.13
CA TYR A 56 -1.76 5.55 26.38
C TYR A 56 -2.97 5.72 27.29
N LEU A 57 -2.99 5.03 28.42
CA LEU A 57 -4.07 5.15 29.41
C LEU A 57 -4.10 6.52 30.08
N GLU A 58 -2.92 7.09 30.39
CA GLU A 58 -2.82 8.46 30.94
C GLU A 58 -3.34 9.50 29.93
N ASP A 59 -2.90 9.40 28.68
CA ASP A 59 -3.27 10.34 27.65
C ASP A 59 -4.77 10.25 27.29
N LEU A 60 -5.36 9.05 27.31
CA LEU A 60 -6.81 8.87 27.21
C LEU A 60 -7.57 9.53 28.38
N LYS A 61 -7.04 9.41 29.60
CA LYS A 61 -7.66 10.07 30.78
C LYS A 61 -7.58 11.59 30.66
N LYS A 62 -6.42 12.14 30.27
CA LYS A 62 -6.21 13.59 30.11
C LYS A 62 -7.13 14.21 29.05
N ASN A 63 -7.43 13.48 27.98
CA ASN A 63 -8.26 13.98 26.89
C ASN A 63 -9.76 13.72 27.07
N ARG A 64 -10.19 13.04 28.15
CA ARG A 64 -11.58 12.60 28.32
C ARG A 64 -12.60 13.76 28.27
N GLU A 65 -12.30 14.89 28.92
CA GLU A 65 -13.19 16.06 28.91
C GLU A 65 -13.27 16.70 27.52
N PHE A 66 -12.12 16.80 26.84
CA PHE A 66 -12.07 17.29 25.46
C PHE A 66 -12.87 16.39 24.52
N ASP A 67 -12.67 15.07 24.59
CA ASP A 67 -13.37 14.07 23.79
C ASP A 67 -14.89 14.10 24.02
N ALA A 68 -15.33 14.38 25.24
CA ALA A 68 -16.75 14.52 25.58
C ALA A 68 -17.39 15.77 24.94
N VAL A 69 -16.66 16.87 24.83
CA VAL A 69 -17.17 18.13 24.26
C VAL A 69 -17.16 18.09 22.72
N PHE A 70 -16.08 17.61 22.12
CA PHE A 70 -15.87 17.67 20.65
C PHE A 70 -16.32 16.42 19.92
N GLY A 71 -16.61 15.35 20.63
CA GLY A 71 -16.98 14.05 20.07
C GLY A 71 -15.77 13.27 19.54
N GLY A 72 -15.83 11.94 19.65
CA GLY A 72 -14.75 11.05 19.23
C GLY A 72 -13.58 11.00 20.20
N CYS A 73 -12.47 10.40 19.79
CA CYS A 73 -11.25 10.27 20.57
C CYS A 73 -10.09 11.00 19.88
N LYS A 74 -9.40 11.87 20.61
CA LYS A 74 -8.26 12.65 20.10
C LYS A 74 -7.05 11.76 19.84
N ILE A 75 -6.89 10.69 20.59
CA ILE A 75 -5.73 9.80 20.56
C ILE A 75 -6.18 8.38 20.26
N GLY A 76 -5.45 7.71 19.40
CA GLY A 76 -5.70 6.30 19.11
C GLY A 76 -5.29 5.88 17.70
N PRO A 77 -5.30 4.58 17.40
CA PRO A 77 -4.84 4.04 16.12
C PRO A 77 -5.58 4.60 14.89
N HIS A 78 -6.78 5.15 15.06
CA HIS A 78 -7.54 5.81 13.99
C HIS A 78 -6.94 7.16 13.56
N LYS A 79 -5.99 7.70 14.32
CA LYS A 79 -5.25 8.92 13.98
C LYS A 79 -3.95 8.64 13.25
N SER A 80 -3.49 7.37 13.25
CA SER A 80 -2.29 6.98 12.53
C SER A 80 -2.52 7.02 11.03
N ASP A 81 -1.52 7.48 10.30
CA ASP A 81 -1.47 7.44 8.85
C ASP A 81 -0.24 6.63 8.38
N ILE A 82 -0.29 6.13 7.14
CA ILE A 82 0.84 5.47 6.51
C ILE A 82 1.53 6.50 5.62
N VAL A 83 2.81 6.70 5.86
CA VAL A 83 3.65 7.58 5.04
C VAL A 83 4.69 6.74 4.30
N GLY A 84 5.07 7.20 3.12
CA GLY A 84 6.09 6.54 2.33
C GLY A 84 7.21 7.51 1.94
N TYR A 85 8.43 6.99 1.87
CA TYR A 85 9.62 7.74 1.49
C TYR A 85 10.40 7.00 0.42
N ASN A 86 10.93 7.73 -0.54
CA ASN A 86 11.91 7.17 -1.44
C ASN A 86 13.26 7.07 -0.72
N ILE A 87 13.78 5.85 -0.58
CA ILE A 87 15.03 5.57 0.15
C ILE A 87 16.25 6.29 -0.45
N LYS A 88 16.26 6.55 -1.77
CA LYS A 88 17.40 7.16 -2.46
C LYS A 88 17.66 8.62 -2.06
N ASN A 89 16.60 9.38 -1.87
CA ASN A 89 16.67 10.84 -1.66
C ASN A 89 15.85 11.31 -0.46
N ASN A 90 15.25 10.39 0.29
CA ASN A 90 14.40 10.67 1.46
C ASN A 90 13.23 11.62 1.18
N ILE A 91 12.75 11.66 -0.07
CA ILE A 91 11.60 12.47 -0.47
C ILE A 91 10.32 11.72 -0.09
N ASN A 92 9.38 12.43 0.56
CA ASN A 92 8.05 11.89 0.85
C ASN A 92 7.29 11.64 -0.46
N ILE A 93 6.59 10.51 -0.56
CA ILE A 93 5.80 10.12 -1.74
C ILE A 93 4.73 11.17 -2.08
N ASN A 94 4.22 11.90 -1.10
CA ASN A 94 3.25 12.98 -1.33
C ASN A 94 3.81 14.12 -2.23
N GLN A 95 5.13 14.22 -2.37
CA GLN A 95 5.81 15.18 -3.25
C GLN A 95 6.04 14.63 -4.67
N PHE A 96 5.67 13.39 -4.93
CA PHE A 96 5.76 12.78 -6.24
C PHE A 96 4.67 13.31 -7.17
N SER A 97 4.91 13.24 -8.49
CA SER A 97 3.87 13.50 -9.47
C SER A 97 2.73 12.47 -9.33
N THR A 98 1.54 12.83 -9.81
CA THR A 98 0.35 11.95 -9.72
C THR A 98 0.60 10.56 -10.32
N GLY A 99 1.29 10.49 -11.47
CA GLY A 99 1.66 9.23 -12.10
C GLY A 99 2.63 8.39 -11.27
N GLN A 100 3.62 9.05 -10.65
CA GLN A 100 4.57 8.41 -9.75
C GLN A 100 3.88 7.89 -8.47
N GLN A 101 2.97 8.68 -7.88
CA GLN A 101 2.19 8.24 -6.71
C GLN A 101 1.37 6.98 -7.03
N LYS A 102 0.70 6.96 -8.20
CA LYS A 102 -0.06 5.79 -8.66
C LYS A 102 0.84 4.56 -8.84
N ALA A 103 2.00 4.73 -9.46
CA ALA A 103 2.97 3.64 -9.60
C ALA A 103 3.43 3.08 -8.24
N VAL A 104 3.65 3.95 -7.25
CA VAL A 104 4.01 3.53 -5.89
C VAL A 104 2.87 2.78 -5.20
N ILE A 105 1.62 3.26 -5.32
CA ILE A 105 0.45 2.55 -4.77
C ILE A 105 0.34 1.14 -5.35
N LEU A 106 0.54 1.00 -6.67
CA LEU A 106 0.55 -0.32 -7.32
C LEU A 106 1.65 -1.23 -6.79
N LEU A 107 2.86 -0.70 -6.57
CA LEU A 107 3.96 -1.45 -5.94
C LEU A 107 3.58 -1.94 -4.53
N ILE A 108 2.93 -1.11 -3.74
CA ILE A 108 2.46 -1.48 -2.38
C ILE A 108 1.42 -2.60 -2.45
N ILE A 109 0.46 -2.50 -3.38
CA ILE A 109 -0.56 -3.54 -3.59
C ILE A 109 0.11 -4.86 -3.99
N LEU A 110 1.06 -4.84 -4.92
CA LEU A 110 1.77 -6.04 -5.36
C LEU A 110 2.66 -6.63 -4.26
N ALA A 111 3.31 -5.79 -3.44
CA ALA A 111 4.04 -6.25 -2.26
C ALA A 111 3.11 -6.92 -1.24
N HIS A 112 1.90 -6.41 -1.08
CA HIS A 112 0.88 -7.04 -0.24
C HIS A 112 0.41 -8.38 -0.81
N CYS A 113 0.19 -8.46 -2.13
CA CYS A 113 -0.12 -9.74 -2.79
C CYS A 113 1.01 -10.77 -2.59
N ASN A 114 2.26 -10.35 -2.74
CA ASN A 114 3.42 -11.21 -2.51
C ASN A 114 3.47 -11.74 -1.07
N LEU A 115 3.13 -10.91 -0.08
CA LEU A 115 2.97 -11.32 1.31
C LEU A 115 1.87 -12.39 1.46
N LEU A 116 0.69 -12.16 0.85
CA LEU A 116 -0.42 -13.11 0.92
C LEU A 116 -0.02 -14.49 0.35
N ILE A 117 0.70 -14.51 -0.76
CA ILE A 117 1.13 -15.72 -1.44
C ILE A 117 2.20 -16.45 -0.63
N ASN A 118 3.28 -15.76 -0.28
CA ASN A 118 4.49 -16.38 0.25
C ASN A 118 4.39 -16.70 1.74
N GLU A 119 3.77 -15.82 2.53
CA GLU A 119 3.71 -16.00 3.98
C GLU A 119 2.38 -16.62 4.42
N LEU A 120 1.26 -16.17 3.87
CA LEU A 120 -0.07 -16.64 4.28
C LEU A 120 -0.58 -17.79 3.42
N LYS A 121 0.14 -18.18 2.37
CA LYS A 121 -0.25 -19.25 1.42
C LYS A 121 -1.65 -19.06 0.83
N LYS A 122 -2.02 -17.83 0.57
CA LYS A 122 -3.30 -17.43 -0.04
C LYS A 122 -3.05 -16.92 -1.45
N ASN A 123 -3.84 -17.38 -2.41
CA ASN A 123 -3.82 -16.88 -3.78
C ASN A 123 -4.88 -15.77 -3.94
N PRO A 124 -4.51 -14.50 -3.95
CA PRO A 124 -5.45 -13.41 -4.16
C PRO A 124 -5.89 -13.34 -5.62
N ILE A 125 -7.08 -12.80 -5.87
CA ILE A 125 -7.51 -12.33 -7.18
C ILE A 125 -7.35 -10.82 -7.19
N ILE A 126 -6.72 -10.28 -8.23
CA ILE A 126 -6.46 -8.85 -8.34
C ILE A 126 -7.43 -8.23 -9.36
N PHE A 127 -8.04 -7.12 -8.99
CA PHE A 127 -8.85 -6.30 -9.87
C PHE A 127 -8.23 -4.90 -10.01
N PHE A 128 -7.87 -4.53 -11.22
CA PHE A 128 -7.39 -3.19 -11.54
C PHE A 128 -8.39 -2.49 -12.45
N ASP A 129 -8.96 -1.42 -11.95
CA ASP A 129 -9.90 -0.61 -12.71
C ASP A 129 -9.18 0.58 -13.35
N GLU A 130 -9.21 0.64 -14.68
CA GLU A 130 -8.59 1.66 -15.54
C GLU A 130 -7.12 2.01 -15.20
N VAL A 131 -6.39 1.10 -14.58
CA VAL A 131 -5.03 1.37 -14.08
C VAL A 131 -4.07 1.81 -15.19
N CYS A 132 -4.22 1.24 -16.37
CA CYS A 132 -3.33 1.50 -17.51
C CYS A 132 -3.50 2.90 -18.13
N SER A 133 -4.67 3.54 -18.00
CA SER A 133 -4.93 4.88 -18.55
C SER A 133 -4.09 5.98 -17.88
N HIS A 134 -3.62 5.73 -16.66
CA HIS A 134 -2.92 6.69 -15.82
C HIS A 134 -1.41 6.44 -15.67
N LEU A 135 -0.90 5.40 -16.31
CA LEU A 135 0.51 5.04 -16.28
C LEU A 135 1.16 5.34 -17.62
N ASP A 136 2.40 5.79 -17.59
CA ASP A 136 3.24 5.83 -18.78
C ASP A 136 3.60 4.40 -19.27
N LEU A 137 4.19 4.31 -20.44
CA LEU A 137 4.49 3.02 -21.06
C LEU A 137 5.45 2.17 -20.23
N GLU A 138 6.43 2.77 -19.56
CA GLU A 138 7.40 2.05 -18.73
C GLU A 138 6.72 1.48 -17.48
N ASN A 139 5.93 2.29 -16.78
CA ASN A 139 5.21 1.84 -15.60
C ASN A 139 4.12 0.80 -15.93
N ARG A 140 3.48 0.86 -17.12
CA ARG A 140 2.57 -0.20 -17.58
C ARG A 140 3.28 -1.52 -17.76
N LYS A 141 4.39 -1.54 -18.51
CA LYS A 141 5.19 -2.75 -18.73
C LYS A 141 5.63 -3.34 -17.39
N LEU A 142 6.11 -2.48 -16.52
CA LEU A 142 6.57 -2.85 -15.20
C LEU A 142 5.48 -3.49 -14.34
N LEU A 143 4.28 -2.89 -14.29
CA LEU A 143 3.12 -3.44 -13.60
C LEU A 143 2.81 -4.86 -14.07
N LEU A 144 2.82 -5.07 -15.38
CA LEU A 144 2.44 -6.35 -15.96
C LEU A 144 3.53 -7.41 -15.81
N ASP A 145 4.80 -7.05 -15.94
CA ASP A 145 5.93 -7.94 -15.61
C ASP A 145 5.81 -8.47 -14.16
N LEU A 146 5.35 -7.62 -13.22
CA LEU A 146 5.14 -8.01 -11.83
C LEU A 146 3.95 -8.93 -11.64
N ILE A 147 2.83 -8.59 -12.25
CA ILE A 147 1.63 -9.43 -12.20
C ILE A 147 1.97 -10.83 -12.74
N GLU A 148 2.70 -10.92 -13.84
CA GLU A 148 3.19 -12.19 -14.37
C GLU A 148 4.07 -12.95 -13.37
N THR A 149 4.96 -12.23 -12.68
CA THR A 149 5.85 -12.83 -11.68
C THR A 149 5.10 -13.39 -10.48
N LEU A 150 4.02 -12.73 -10.06
CA LEU A 150 3.21 -13.18 -8.92
C LEU A 150 2.35 -14.40 -9.26
N ASN A 151 2.14 -14.69 -10.56
CA ASN A 151 1.34 -15.83 -11.05
C ASN A 151 -0.06 -15.90 -10.39
N VAL A 152 -0.74 -14.78 -10.31
CA VAL A 152 -2.09 -14.64 -9.74
C VAL A 152 -3.11 -14.28 -10.81
N GLN A 153 -4.35 -14.70 -10.61
CA GLN A 153 -5.44 -14.30 -11.48
C GLN A 153 -5.68 -12.79 -11.36
N THR A 154 -5.62 -12.09 -12.49
CA THR A 154 -5.75 -10.63 -12.51
C THR A 154 -6.76 -10.22 -13.59
N PHE A 155 -7.67 -9.33 -13.21
CA PHE A 155 -8.61 -8.67 -14.12
C PHE A 155 -8.23 -7.20 -14.24
N ILE A 156 -8.12 -6.71 -15.46
CA ILE A 156 -7.75 -5.32 -15.72
C ILE A 156 -8.77 -4.73 -16.69
N THR A 157 -9.39 -3.62 -16.30
CA THR A 157 -10.26 -2.85 -17.19
C THR A 157 -9.48 -1.73 -17.87
N GLY A 158 -9.99 -1.29 -19.02
CA GLY A 158 -9.44 -0.14 -19.73
C GLY A 158 -10.28 0.20 -20.95
N THR A 159 -10.24 1.47 -21.36
CA THR A 159 -11.01 2.01 -22.48
C THR A 159 -10.38 1.75 -23.84
N GLU A 160 -9.06 1.56 -23.89
CA GLU A 160 -8.31 1.41 -25.13
C GLU A 160 -7.54 0.08 -25.19
N LYS A 161 -7.77 -0.70 -26.22
CA LYS A 161 -7.05 -1.96 -26.47
C LYS A 161 -5.54 -1.76 -26.59
N ASN A 162 -5.10 -0.60 -27.07
CA ASN A 162 -3.67 -0.28 -27.23
C ASN A 162 -2.91 -0.26 -25.90
N PHE A 163 -3.57 0.01 -24.78
CA PHE A 163 -2.94 -0.04 -23.46
C PHE A 163 -2.45 -1.43 -23.07
N PHE A 164 -2.97 -2.46 -23.72
CA PHE A 164 -2.69 -3.86 -23.44
C PHE A 164 -1.94 -4.57 -24.56
N SER A 165 -1.50 -3.84 -25.61
CA SER A 165 -0.89 -4.41 -26.82
C SER A 165 0.35 -5.28 -26.57
N PHE A 166 1.01 -5.09 -25.45
CA PHE A 166 2.21 -5.82 -25.04
C PHE A 166 1.93 -7.07 -24.16
N LEU A 167 0.68 -7.33 -23.74
CA LEU A 167 0.28 -8.57 -23.07
C LEU A 167 0.16 -9.78 -24.00
N SER A 168 0.22 -9.55 -25.27
CA SER A 168 0.15 -10.42 -26.45
C SER A 168 -0.55 -11.78 -26.29
N THR A 169 0.10 -12.81 -25.79
CA THR A 169 -0.43 -14.20 -25.82
C THR A 169 -0.92 -14.73 -24.47
N LYS A 170 -0.72 -13.99 -23.39
CA LYS A 170 -1.00 -14.45 -22.03
C LYS A 170 -2.30 -13.91 -21.44
N ALA A 171 -2.99 -13.05 -22.17
CA ALA A 171 -4.23 -12.43 -21.72
C ALA A 171 -5.41 -12.81 -22.60
N SER A 172 -6.55 -13.07 -21.98
CA SER A 172 -7.84 -13.17 -22.67
C SER A 172 -8.52 -11.82 -22.65
N TYR A 173 -9.07 -11.40 -23.77
CA TYR A 173 -9.72 -10.10 -23.93
C TYR A 173 -11.23 -10.27 -24.03
N CYS A 174 -11.98 -9.50 -23.27
CA CYS A 174 -13.42 -9.41 -23.35
C CYS A 174 -13.84 -7.97 -23.65
N ASN A 175 -14.49 -7.75 -24.79
CA ASN A 175 -15.08 -6.45 -25.14
C ASN A 175 -16.48 -6.34 -24.53
N ILE A 176 -16.65 -5.33 -23.68
CA ILE A 176 -17.96 -4.98 -23.11
C ILE A 176 -18.55 -3.88 -23.99
N THR A 177 -19.39 -4.26 -24.96
CA THR A 177 -20.19 -3.30 -25.73
C THR A 177 -21.53 -3.10 -25.04
N LYS A 178 -21.97 -1.83 -24.91
CA LYS A 178 -23.37 -1.57 -24.57
C LYS A 178 -24.25 -2.16 -25.69
N ASN A 179 -25.01 -3.20 -25.42
CA ASN A 179 -26.14 -3.50 -26.26
C ASN A 179 -27.09 -2.30 -26.10
N ASN A 180 -27.24 -1.50 -27.17
CA ASN A 180 -28.33 -0.54 -27.26
C ASN A 180 -29.58 -1.38 -27.37
N GLU A 181 -30.32 -1.59 -26.27
CA GLU A 181 -31.73 -1.91 -26.27
C GLU A 181 -32.52 -0.63 -26.52
#